data_91a5776da0fb735c36575cd8b0b3efd4
#
_entry.id   91a5776da0fb735c36575cd8b0b3efd4
#
_cell.length_a   1.000
_cell.length_b   1.000
_cell.length_c   1.000
_cell.angle_alpha   90.00
_cell.angle_beta   90.00
_cell.angle_gamma   90.00
#
_symmetry.space_group_name_H-M   'P 1'
#
loop_
_entity.id
_entity.type
_entity.pdbx_description
1 polymer ?
#
loop_
_entity_poly.entity_id
_entity_poly.type
_entity_poly.pdbx_seq_one_letter_code
_entity_poly.pdbx_strand_id
1 'polypeptide(L)'
;LRPSLGLSSRAGIIPFGHTQDTGGPLARTVEDIAIVLDATVGFDPADPSPAASNGKIPRAYTAFLKRNALKSARIGVLTEFFGTAPEDREVGDVVRHALEEMKAQGATLIDVAVPNLSTQLQASNLLTQELKFYLGDYLKKSGGPVASVEELLGSGLHAAQLQGILDIANNTPDDYLAGDDYKRRLAARDALAKAVIKVMDDNRLDSLAYPVTRRIAPVLPSGNQIGSNAGLSAQTGMPAMSVPAGFTVGGVPVGVELLGRPFAEPTLIGLAYSFEQATRHRRPPIFSGRESAGPPAEPPGADAVAFDVTATGAFTVPARFRFDSRTRGLGFDIQPSASIDQIGGVYLARRVKRTNGGVAPILAKTGPTPPTGARSLADNEVAALKTGKL
;
A
#
# COMPACT_ATOMS: atom_id res chain seq x y z
N LEU A 1 2.89 8.34 -5.92
CA LEU A 1 4.29 8.31 -6.34
C LEU A 1 5.10 7.49 -5.31
N ARG A 2 5.93 6.58 -5.78
CA ARG A 2 7.04 6.00 -5.06
C ARG A 2 8.30 6.77 -5.45
N PRO A 3 8.91 7.55 -4.55
CA PRO A 3 10.10 8.34 -4.91
C PRO A 3 11.36 7.48 -4.99
N SER A 4 12.42 8.04 -5.54
CA SER A 4 13.76 7.47 -5.51
C SER A 4 14.17 7.09 -4.09
N LEU A 5 14.84 5.96 -3.96
CA LEU A 5 15.40 5.56 -2.66
C LEU A 5 16.33 6.66 -2.14
N GLY A 6 16.08 7.14 -0.93
CA GLY A 6 16.84 8.22 -0.31
C GLY A 6 16.40 9.65 -0.70
N LEU A 7 15.24 9.83 -1.36
CA LEU A 7 14.69 11.15 -1.59
C LEU A 7 13.94 11.70 -0.37
N SER A 8 13.16 10.85 0.29
CA SER A 8 12.38 11.19 1.50
C SER A 8 12.91 10.41 2.70
N SER A 9 12.84 11.01 3.88
CA SER A 9 13.17 10.35 5.14
C SER A 9 12.22 9.18 5.43
N ARG A 10 12.75 8.12 6.04
CA ARG A 10 12.01 6.98 6.56
C ARG A 10 11.93 6.99 8.09
N ALA A 11 12.47 8.04 8.74
CA ALA A 11 12.41 8.17 10.19
C ALA A 11 10.93 8.19 10.65
N GLY A 12 10.62 7.37 11.66
CA GLY A 12 9.25 7.21 12.15
C GLY A 12 8.34 6.28 11.32
N ILE A 13 8.80 5.78 10.19
CA ILE A 13 8.08 4.77 9.40
C ILE A 13 8.45 3.37 9.93
N ILE A 14 7.45 2.52 10.20
CA ILE A 14 7.68 1.11 10.54
C ILE A 14 8.40 0.45 9.37
N PRO A 15 9.64 -0.06 9.55
CA PRO A 15 10.41 -0.56 8.44
C PRO A 15 9.95 -1.94 8.00
N PHE A 16 10.07 -2.20 6.71
CA PHE A 16 9.99 -3.53 6.14
C PHE A 16 11.38 -3.99 5.65
N GLY A 17 12.08 -3.15 4.87
CA GLY A 17 13.42 -3.43 4.40
C GLY A 17 14.16 -2.18 3.93
N HIS A 18 15.31 -1.88 4.51
CA HIS A 18 16.06 -0.65 4.24
C HIS A 18 16.51 -0.47 2.80
N THR A 19 16.71 -1.58 2.07
CA THR A 19 17.08 -1.53 0.66
C THR A 19 15.93 -1.12 -0.26
N GLN A 20 14.68 -1.13 0.24
CA GLN A 20 13.49 -0.94 -0.59
C GLN A 20 12.53 0.12 -0.06
N ASP A 21 12.48 0.34 1.24
CA ASP A 21 11.50 1.26 1.84
C ASP A 21 11.73 2.70 1.40
N THR A 22 10.64 3.38 1.07
CA THR A 22 10.61 4.79 0.79
C THR A 22 9.23 5.37 1.14
N GLY A 23 9.20 6.57 1.70
CA GLY A 23 7.97 7.31 1.95
C GLY A 23 7.58 8.12 0.72
N GLY A 24 6.36 7.95 0.22
CA GLY A 24 5.90 8.67 -0.96
C GLY A 24 4.44 9.10 -0.89
N PRO A 25 4.06 10.21 -1.55
CA PRO A 25 2.71 10.73 -1.50
C PRO A 25 1.71 9.87 -2.26
N LEU A 26 0.52 9.72 -1.67
CA LEU A 26 -0.69 9.25 -2.31
C LEU A 26 -1.69 10.40 -2.33
N ALA A 27 -2.08 10.85 -3.52
CA ALA A 27 -2.97 11.99 -3.68
C ALA A 27 -3.99 11.76 -4.81
N ARG A 28 -4.94 12.67 -4.95
CA ARG A 28 -5.99 12.58 -5.97
C ARG A 28 -5.57 13.18 -7.30
N THR A 29 -4.55 14.03 -7.30
CA THR A 29 -4.03 14.71 -8.50
C THR A 29 -2.51 14.67 -8.52
N VAL A 30 -1.93 14.81 -9.71
CA VAL A 30 -0.47 14.95 -9.87
C VAL A 30 0.04 16.24 -9.26
N GLU A 31 -0.78 17.31 -9.29
CA GLU A 31 -0.47 18.59 -8.64
C GLU A 31 -0.31 18.42 -7.13
N ASP A 32 -1.25 17.75 -6.45
CA ASP A 32 -1.15 17.45 -5.02
C ASP A 32 0.11 16.63 -4.69
N ILE A 33 0.49 15.68 -5.55
CA ILE A 33 1.74 14.91 -5.40
C ILE A 33 2.96 15.84 -5.43
N ALA A 34 3.01 16.76 -6.38
CA ALA A 34 4.12 17.71 -6.49
C ALA A 34 4.21 18.64 -5.27
N ILE A 35 3.06 19.13 -4.77
CA ILE A 35 2.99 19.97 -3.56
C ILE A 35 3.48 19.20 -2.33
N VAL A 36 3.05 17.94 -2.17
CA VAL A 36 3.50 17.12 -1.03
C VAL A 36 5.00 16.84 -1.12
N LEU A 37 5.54 16.57 -2.31
CA LEU A 37 6.99 16.42 -2.46
C LEU A 37 7.75 17.68 -2.08
N ASP A 38 7.29 18.87 -2.49
CA ASP A 38 7.92 20.14 -2.12
C ASP A 38 8.02 20.31 -0.59
N ALA A 39 7.11 19.69 0.17
CA ALA A 39 7.08 19.78 1.62
C ALA A 39 7.81 18.63 2.36
N THR A 40 7.98 17.46 1.72
CA THR A 40 8.39 16.23 2.44
C THR A 40 9.75 15.69 2.05
N VAL A 41 10.37 16.20 0.97
CA VAL A 41 11.70 15.76 0.56
C VAL A 41 12.79 16.60 1.21
N GLY A 42 13.92 15.98 1.48
CA GLY A 42 15.06 16.68 2.05
C GLY A 42 15.97 15.75 2.84
N PHE A 43 17.09 16.31 3.28
CA PHE A 43 18.01 15.62 4.16
C PHE A 43 17.44 15.54 5.58
N ASP A 44 17.46 14.34 6.15
CA ASP A 44 17.12 14.09 7.55
C ASP A 44 18.29 13.34 8.23
N PRO A 45 18.91 13.93 9.26
CA PRO A 45 20.00 13.26 9.98
C PRO A 45 19.53 11.98 10.73
N ALA A 46 18.22 11.82 10.97
CA ALA A 46 17.66 10.61 11.59
C ALA A 46 17.55 9.43 10.60
N ASP A 47 17.62 9.69 9.30
CA ASP A 47 17.71 8.66 8.26
C ASP A 47 18.88 8.97 7.30
N PRO A 48 20.00 8.25 7.36
CA PRO A 48 21.18 8.52 6.52
C PRO A 48 20.93 8.29 5.01
N SER A 49 19.85 7.62 4.64
CA SER A 49 19.52 7.32 3.25
C SER A 49 19.32 8.56 2.37
N PRO A 50 18.68 9.65 2.84
CA PRO A 50 18.52 10.88 2.06
C PRO A 50 19.82 11.58 1.61
N ALA A 51 20.96 11.22 2.14
CA ALA A 51 22.25 11.76 1.67
C ALA A 51 22.47 11.51 0.15
N ALA A 52 21.86 10.47 -0.41
CA ALA A 52 21.92 10.19 -1.85
C ALA A 52 21.22 11.24 -2.72
N SER A 53 20.32 12.03 -2.15
CA SER A 53 19.57 13.09 -2.83
C SER A 53 20.24 14.44 -2.85
N ASN A 54 21.39 14.60 -2.15
CA ASN A 54 22.09 15.87 -2.09
C ASN A 54 22.42 16.43 -3.48
N GLY A 55 21.99 17.65 -3.74
CA GLY A 55 22.17 18.33 -5.02
C GLY A 55 21.26 17.84 -6.16
N LYS A 56 20.33 16.90 -5.88
CA LYS A 56 19.41 16.33 -6.87
C LYS A 56 17.96 16.78 -6.69
N ILE A 57 17.65 17.42 -5.58
CA ILE A 57 16.31 17.95 -5.28
C ILE A 57 16.17 19.30 -6.01
N PRO A 58 15.16 19.45 -6.89
CA PRO A 58 14.89 20.74 -7.54
C PRO A 58 14.37 21.75 -6.51
N ARG A 59 14.38 23.03 -6.87
CA ARG A 59 13.84 24.09 -6.01
C ARG A 59 12.35 23.89 -5.69
N ALA A 60 11.60 23.35 -6.66
CA ALA A 60 10.19 22.98 -6.49
C ALA A 60 9.78 21.94 -7.54
N TYR A 61 9.10 20.87 -7.11
CA TYR A 61 8.52 19.88 -8.01
C TYR A 61 7.30 20.43 -8.77
N THR A 62 6.57 21.35 -8.16
CA THR A 62 5.46 22.08 -8.80
C THR A 62 5.87 22.84 -10.07
N ALA A 63 7.15 23.20 -10.22
CA ALA A 63 7.67 23.80 -11.45
C ALA A 63 7.64 22.86 -12.68
N PHE A 64 7.45 21.55 -12.46
CA PHE A 64 7.42 20.54 -13.52
C PHE A 64 6.00 20.15 -13.95
N LEU A 65 4.97 20.80 -13.45
CA LEU A 65 3.56 20.62 -13.86
C LEU A 65 3.32 21.21 -15.27
N LYS A 66 3.75 20.48 -16.30
CA LYS A 66 3.70 20.93 -17.70
C LYS A 66 2.67 20.15 -18.50
N ARG A 67 1.64 20.83 -19.01
CA ARG A 67 0.57 20.23 -19.80
C ARG A 67 1.00 19.58 -21.12
N ASN A 68 2.17 19.95 -21.63
CA ASN A 68 2.72 19.48 -22.89
C ASN A 68 3.97 18.60 -22.72
N ALA A 69 4.22 18.05 -21.54
CA ALA A 69 5.41 17.25 -21.28
C ALA A 69 5.45 15.93 -22.08
N LEU A 70 4.31 15.41 -22.50
CA LEU A 70 4.24 14.26 -23.41
C LEU A 70 4.67 14.56 -24.84
N LYS A 71 4.65 15.82 -25.24
CA LYS A 71 5.10 16.20 -26.59
C LYS A 71 6.59 15.88 -26.75
N SER A 72 6.90 14.99 -27.69
CA SER A 72 8.25 14.49 -27.98
C SER A 72 8.86 13.58 -26.90
N ALA A 73 8.10 13.22 -25.85
CA ALA A 73 8.56 12.26 -24.86
C ALA A 73 8.71 10.87 -25.51
N ARG A 74 9.71 10.13 -25.07
CA ARG A 74 10.01 8.76 -25.51
C ARG A 74 9.72 7.80 -24.36
N ILE A 75 8.68 6.98 -24.51
CA ILE A 75 8.19 6.08 -23.46
C ILE A 75 8.43 4.64 -23.90
N GLY A 76 9.22 3.90 -23.12
CA GLY A 76 9.43 2.48 -23.30
C GLY A 76 8.27 1.67 -22.73
N VAL A 77 7.57 0.94 -23.55
CA VAL A 77 6.52 0.02 -23.12
C VAL A 77 7.18 -1.29 -22.70
N LEU A 78 7.18 -1.59 -21.39
CA LEU A 78 7.77 -2.83 -20.88
C LEU A 78 6.78 -3.99 -21.07
N THR A 79 6.85 -4.65 -22.21
CA THR A 79 5.84 -5.60 -22.69
C THR A 79 5.69 -6.83 -21.80
N GLU A 80 6.76 -7.27 -21.13
CA GLU A 80 6.75 -8.41 -20.22
C GLU A 80 5.79 -8.22 -19.03
N PHE A 81 5.54 -6.98 -18.64
CA PHE A 81 4.68 -6.64 -17.49
C PHE A 81 3.19 -6.59 -17.83
N PHE A 82 2.81 -6.80 -19.09
CA PHE A 82 1.39 -6.96 -19.46
C PHE A 82 0.88 -8.39 -19.21
N GLY A 83 1.79 -9.38 -19.14
CA GLY A 83 1.43 -10.77 -19.01
C GLY A 83 0.86 -11.36 -20.31
N THR A 84 0.60 -12.68 -20.28
CA THR A 84 0.11 -13.44 -21.44
C THR A 84 -1.13 -14.26 -21.13
N ALA A 85 -1.51 -14.38 -19.86
CA ALA A 85 -2.68 -15.13 -19.46
C ALA A 85 -3.98 -14.39 -19.89
N PRO A 86 -5.06 -15.13 -20.19
CA PRO A 86 -6.35 -14.51 -20.52
C PRO A 86 -6.84 -13.49 -19.49
N GLU A 87 -6.58 -13.75 -18.21
CA GLU A 87 -6.99 -12.91 -17.08
C GLU A 87 -6.18 -11.60 -16.98
N ASP A 88 -5.04 -11.52 -17.67
CA ASP A 88 -4.21 -10.32 -17.70
C ASP A 88 -4.71 -9.30 -18.76
N ARG A 89 -5.60 -9.74 -19.67
CA ARG A 89 -6.04 -8.92 -20.82
C ARG A 89 -6.83 -7.70 -20.40
N GLU A 90 -7.78 -7.84 -19.48
CA GLU A 90 -8.70 -6.76 -19.10
C GLU A 90 -7.95 -5.51 -18.63
N VAL A 91 -6.93 -5.69 -17.78
CA VAL A 91 -6.07 -4.60 -17.32
C VAL A 91 -5.12 -4.15 -18.43
N GLY A 92 -4.54 -5.10 -19.15
CA GLY A 92 -3.61 -4.82 -20.26
C GLY A 92 -4.25 -3.94 -21.33
N ASP A 93 -5.49 -4.19 -21.69
CA ASP A 93 -6.22 -3.42 -22.71
C ASP A 93 -6.48 -1.97 -22.28
N VAL A 94 -6.86 -1.75 -21.01
CA VAL A 94 -7.01 -0.40 -20.44
C VAL A 94 -5.70 0.37 -20.47
N VAL A 95 -4.58 -0.28 -20.08
CA VAL A 95 -3.28 0.38 -20.09
C VAL A 95 -2.78 0.64 -21.52
N ARG A 96 -3.01 -0.27 -22.48
CA ARG A 96 -2.69 -0.05 -23.90
C ARG A 96 -3.46 1.15 -24.45
N HIS A 97 -4.74 1.27 -24.09
CA HIS A 97 -5.53 2.45 -24.49
C HIS A 97 -4.93 3.74 -23.94
N ALA A 98 -4.57 3.78 -22.65
CA ALA A 98 -3.90 4.93 -22.03
C ALA A 98 -2.56 5.28 -22.72
N LEU A 99 -1.79 4.28 -23.15
CA LEU A 99 -0.57 4.50 -23.92
C LEU A 99 -0.86 5.12 -25.29
N GLU A 100 -1.90 4.69 -26.01
CA GLU A 100 -2.32 5.34 -27.28
C GLU A 100 -2.79 6.79 -27.05
N GLU A 101 -3.42 7.10 -25.92
CA GLU A 101 -3.75 8.47 -25.55
C GLU A 101 -2.49 9.32 -25.29
N MET A 102 -1.43 8.74 -24.66
CA MET A 102 -0.14 9.42 -24.52
C MET A 102 0.51 9.69 -25.89
N LYS A 103 0.43 8.72 -26.79
CA LYS A 103 0.90 8.87 -28.18
C LYS A 103 0.14 9.94 -28.94
N ALA A 104 -1.18 10.03 -28.78
CA ALA A 104 -2.00 11.09 -29.37
C ALA A 104 -1.60 12.50 -28.87
N GLN A 105 -0.99 12.60 -27.68
CA GLN A 105 -0.41 13.84 -27.15
C GLN A 105 1.03 14.09 -27.60
N GLY A 106 1.56 13.26 -28.50
CA GLY A 106 2.86 13.45 -29.15
C GLY A 106 4.00 12.65 -28.52
N ALA A 107 3.72 11.70 -27.63
CA ALA A 107 4.74 10.77 -27.14
C ALA A 107 5.08 9.71 -28.22
N THR A 108 6.33 9.27 -28.23
CA THR A 108 6.79 8.11 -29.01
C THR A 108 6.80 6.90 -28.10
N LEU A 109 6.03 5.87 -28.45
CA LEU A 109 6.02 4.60 -27.74
C LEU A 109 7.02 3.63 -28.41
N ILE A 110 7.79 2.92 -27.59
CA ILE A 110 8.81 1.98 -28.04
C ILE A 110 8.67 0.72 -27.18
N ASP A 111 8.31 -0.40 -27.80
CA ASP A 111 8.28 -1.68 -27.11
C ASP A 111 9.70 -2.07 -26.70
N VAL A 112 9.87 -2.40 -25.43
CA VAL A 112 11.16 -2.78 -24.85
C VAL A 112 11.00 -3.98 -23.92
N ALA A 113 12.12 -4.69 -23.72
CA ALA A 113 12.25 -5.77 -22.77
C ALA A 113 13.54 -5.61 -21.98
N VAL A 114 13.54 -6.00 -20.71
CA VAL A 114 14.76 -6.10 -19.89
C VAL A 114 15.20 -7.58 -19.92
N PRO A 115 16.39 -7.90 -20.41
CA PRO A 115 16.82 -9.29 -20.53
C PRO A 115 16.71 -10.06 -19.21
N ASN A 116 16.05 -11.22 -19.21
CA ASN A 116 15.86 -12.07 -18.03
C ASN A 116 15.23 -11.37 -16.82
N LEU A 117 14.32 -10.42 -17.04
CA LEU A 117 13.72 -9.56 -15.99
C LEU A 117 13.18 -10.38 -14.81
N SER A 118 12.39 -11.41 -15.06
CA SER A 118 11.81 -12.26 -14.01
C SER A 118 12.88 -12.90 -13.12
N THR A 119 13.94 -13.45 -13.72
CA THR A 119 15.07 -14.05 -13.00
C THR A 119 15.83 -13.00 -12.17
N GLN A 120 16.05 -11.82 -12.76
CA GLN A 120 16.72 -10.71 -12.05
C GLN A 120 15.89 -10.21 -10.86
N LEU A 121 14.59 -10.09 -11.00
CA LEU A 121 13.69 -9.73 -9.91
C LEU A 121 13.70 -10.76 -8.77
N GLN A 122 13.72 -12.06 -9.09
CA GLN A 122 13.85 -13.10 -8.07
C GLN A 122 15.19 -13.04 -7.34
N ALA A 123 16.29 -12.89 -8.08
CA ALA A 123 17.64 -12.83 -7.53
C ALA A 123 17.87 -11.60 -6.63
N SER A 124 17.20 -10.48 -6.92
CA SER A 124 17.38 -9.21 -6.22
C SER A 124 16.42 -8.98 -5.04
N ASN A 125 15.51 -9.91 -4.77
CA ASN A 125 14.52 -9.76 -3.70
C ASN A 125 15.13 -10.00 -2.31
N LEU A 126 15.04 -8.98 -1.44
CA LEU A 126 15.54 -9.00 -0.06
C LEU A 126 14.47 -8.70 0.97
N LEU A 127 13.26 -8.45 0.52
CA LEU A 127 12.20 -7.84 1.33
C LEU A 127 11.98 -8.57 2.66
N THR A 128 11.80 -9.88 2.61
CA THR A 128 11.41 -10.67 3.78
C THR A 128 12.59 -10.90 4.73
N GLN A 129 13.80 -11.02 4.20
CA GLN A 129 15.00 -11.29 4.99
C GLN A 129 15.43 -10.07 5.82
N GLU A 130 15.26 -8.88 5.28
CA GLU A 130 15.58 -7.64 6.00
C GLU A 130 14.61 -7.33 7.14
N LEU A 131 13.35 -7.80 7.02
CA LEU A 131 12.29 -7.50 7.98
C LEU A 131 12.66 -7.85 9.42
N LYS A 132 13.31 -9.02 9.66
CA LYS A 132 13.74 -9.44 11.00
C LYS A 132 14.54 -8.35 11.71
N PHE A 133 15.54 -7.81 11.03
CA PHE A 133 16.52 -6.90 11.61
C PHE A 133 15.92 -5.50 11.81
N TYR A 134 15.33 -4.94 10.77
CA TYR A 134 14.89 -3.55 10.82
C TYR A 134 13.59 -3.36 11.59
N LEU A 135 12.64 -4.31 11.49
CA LEU A 135 11.46 -4.31 12.35
C LEU A 135 11.86 -4.59 13.82
N GLY A 136 12.77 -5.53 14.06
CA GLY A 136 13.28 -5.80 15.39
C GLY A 136 13.93 -4.56 16.03
N ASP A 137 14.79 -3.86 15.31
CA ASP A 137 15.40 -2.61 15.76
C ASP A 137 14.37 -1.51 16.03
N TYR A 138 13.35 -1.39 15.18
CA TYR A 138 12.26 -0.44 15.36
C TYR A 138 11.45 -0.74 16.61
N LEU A 139 11.05 -1.99 16.82
CA LEU A 139 10.28 -2.43 17.99
C LEU A 139 11.07 -2.16 19.28
N LYS A 140 12.36 -2.51 19.28
CA LYS A 140 13.25 -2.27 20.43
C LYS A 140 13.39 -0.79 20.79
N LYS A 141 13.49 0.08 19.76
CA LYS A 141 13.61 1.54 19.96
C LYS A 141 12.30 2.21 20.33
N SER A 142 11.16 1.63 19.92
CA SER A 142 9.84 2.22 20.15
C SER A 142 9.39 2.17 21.62
N GLY A 143 9.99 1.31 22.45
CA GLY A 143 9.59 1.10 23.85
C GLY A 143 8.19 0.47 24.01
N GLY A 144 7.68 -0.19 22.98
CA GLY A 144 6.40 -0.88 22.98
C GLY A 144 6.40 -2.20 23.77
N PRO A 145 5.29 -2.96 23.73
CA PRO A 145 5.13 -4.19 24.52
C PRO A 145 5.96 -5.37 23.99
N VAL A 146 6.56 -5.26 22.83
CA VAL A 146 7.40 -6.28 22.18
C VAL A 146 8.66 -5.63 21.60
N ALA A 147 9.80 -6.31 21.68
CA ALA A 147 11.10 -5.80 21.25
C ALA A 147 11.73 -6.57 20.09
N SER A 148 11.09 -7.64 19.61
CA SER A 148 11.58 -8.45 18.50
C SER A 148 10.44 -9.03 17.65
N VAL A 149 10.78 -9.56 16.47
CA VAL A 149 9.83 -10.29 15.62
C VAL A 149 9.34 -11.56 16.30
N GLU A 150 10.24 -12.25 17.04
CA GLU A 150 9.90 -13.44 17.81
C GLU A 150 8.86 -13.13 18.91
N GLU A 151 9.09 -12.08 19.69
CA GLU A 151 8.15 -11.64 20.72
C GLU A 151 6.82 -11.19 20.11
N LEU A 152 6.85 -10.49 18.96
CA LEU A 152 5.65 -10.10 18.23
C LEU A 152 4.82 -11.33 17.82
N LEU A 153 5.45 -12.36 17.27
CA LEU A 153 4.81 -13.63 16.93
C LEU A 153 4.23 -14.32 18.17
N GLY A 154 5.03 -14.42 19.26
CA GLY A 154 4.60 -15.04 20.51
C GLY A 154 3.46 -14.31 21.21
N SER A 155 3.37 -12.99 21.06
CA SER A 155 2.33 -12.16 21.67
C SER A 155 0.97 -12.25 20.96
N GLY A 156 0.96 -12.66 19.68
CA GLY A 156 -0.26 -12.63 18.84
C GLY A 156 -0.79 -11.23 18.52
N LEU A 157 0.00 -10.15 18.73
CA LEU A 157 -0.40 -8.76 18.49
C LEU A 157 -0.31 -8.35 16.99
N HIS A 158 -0.06 -9.28 16.09
CA HIS A 158 0.00 -9.05 14.66
C HIS A 158 -1.29 -9.48 13.94
N ALA A 159 -1.57 -8.90 12.81
CA ALA A 159 -2.68 -9.34 11.97
C ALA A 159 -2.41 -10.74 11.39
N ALA A 160 -3.41 -11.62 11.39
CA ALA A 160 -3.25 -13.01 10.94
C ALA A 160 -2.68 -13.14 9.51
N GLN A 161 -2.95 -12.17 8.64
CA GLN A 161 -2.42 -12.12 7.27
C GLN A 161 -0.89 -11.94 7.22
N LEU A 162 -0.28 -11.42 8.29
CA LEU A 162 1.16 -11.21 8.37
C LEU A 162 1.92 -12.43 8.93
N GLN A 163 1.22 -13.44 9.45
CA GLN A 163 1.84 -14.60 10.08
C GLN A 163 2.94 -15.20 9.19
N GLY A 164 2.62 -15.56 7.95
CA GLY A 164 3.58 -16.22 7.06
C GLY A 164 4.83 -15.39 6.74
N ILE A 165 4.69 -14.07 6.60
CA ILE A 165 5.85 -13.20 6.31
C ILE A 165 6.71 -12.99 7.57
N LEU A 166 6.08 -12.90 8.74
CA LEU A 166 6.77 -12.80 10.02
C LEU A 166 7.49 -14.12 10.36
N ASP A 167 6.90 -15.28 10.06
CA ASP A 167 7.55 -16.59 10.24
C ASP A 167 8.81 -16.71 9.37
N ILE A 168 8.74 -16.30 8.10
CA ILE A 168 9.91 -16.30 7.21
C ILE A 168 10.98 -15.34 7.76
N ALA A 169 10.60 -14.14 8.18
CA ALA A 169 11.51 -13.17 8.77
C ALA A 169 12.19 -13.74 10.03
N ASN A 170 11.42 -14.30 10.94
CA ASN A 170 11.93 -14.86 12.18
C ASN A 170 12.93 -16.01 11.98
N ASN A 171 12.70 -16.82 10.95
CA ASN A 171 13.59 -17.93 10.57
C ASN A 171 14.86 -17.48 9.81
N THR A 172 15.00 -16.18 9.49
CA THR A 172 16.22 -15.66 8.87
C THR A 172 17.38 -15.72 9.88
N PRO A 173 18.56 -16.29 9.51
CA PRO A 173 19.71 -16.36 10.39
C PRO A 173 20.15 -14.98 10.92
N ASP A 174 20.64 -14.91 12.16
CA ASP A 174 21.01 -13.64 12.80
C ASP A 174 22.20 -12.94 12.11
N ASP A 175 23.08 -13.71 11.47
CA ASP A 175 24.23 -13.23 10.71
C ASP A 175 23.94 -12.99 9.22
N TYR A 176 22.68 -13.11 8.79
CA TYR A 176 22.28 -13.04 7.38
C TYR A 176 22.79 -11.77 6.67
N LEU A 177 22.73 -10.61 7.30
CA LEU A 177 23.19 -9.35 6.72
C LEU A 177 24.71 -9.30 6.44
N ALA A 178 25.48 -10.14 7.12
CA ALA A 178 26.92 -10.31 6.86
C ALA A 178 27.22 -11.42 5.84
N GLY A 179 26.24 -12.28 5.54
CA GLY A 179 26.36 -13.47 4.74
C GLY A 179 26.52 -13.22 3.23
N ASP A 180 26.99 -14.24 2.52
CA ASP A 180 27.24 -14.15 1.09
C ASP A 180 25.95 -14.11 0.27
N ASP A 181 24.84 -14.69 0.75
CA ASP A 181 23.54 -14.60 0.09
C ASP A 181 23.04 -13.15 0.06
N TYR A 182 23.15 -12.43 1.16
CA TYR A 182 22.77 -11.02 1.24
C TYR A 182 23.61 -10.18 0.27
N LYS A 183 24.93 -10.33 0.29
CA LYS A 183 25.85 -9.63 -0.62
C LYS A 183 25.54 -9.93 -2.09
N ARG A 184 25.27 -11.20 -2.42
CA ARG A 184 24.90 -11.60 -3.78
C ARG A 184 23.59 -10.94 -4.23
N ARG A 185 22.59 -10.87 -3.37
CA ARG A 185 21.30 -10.21 -3.68
C ARG A 185 21.44 -8.71 -3.80
N LEU A 186 22.27 -8.07 -3.00
CA LEU A 186 22.59 -6.64 -3.17
C LEU A 186 23.26 -6.38 -4.53
N ALA A 187 24.24 -7.20 -4.92
CA ALA A 187 24.86 -7.10 -6.23
C ALA A 187 23.86 -7.36 -7.38
N ALA A 188 22.90 -8.27 -7.19
CA ALA A 188 21.84 -8.52 -8.16
C ALA A 188 20.89 -7.32 -8.30
N ARG A 189 20.63 -6.57 -7.22
CA ARG A 189 19.86 -5.30 -7.28
C ARG A 189 20.56 -4.25 -8.14
N ASP A 190 21.87 -4.08 -7.92
CA ASP A 190 22.68 -3.16 -8.72
C ASP A 190 22.72 -3.58 -10.20
N ALA A 191 22.81 -4.88 -10.46
CA ALA A 191 22.79 -5.41 -11.82
C ALA A 191 21.44 -5.17 -12.51
N LEU A 192 20.32 -5.41 -11.80
CA LEU A 192 18.97 -5.11 -12.30
C LEU A 192 18.80 -3.61 -12.61
N ALA A 193 19.21 -2.74 -11.70
CA ALA A 193 19.14 -1.30 -11.91
C ALA A 193 19.92 -0.86 -13.15
N LYS A 194 21.16 -1.37 -13.31
CA LYS A 194 21.99 -1.11 -14.50
C LYS A 194 21.36 -1.65 -15.79
N ALA A 195 20.74 -2.83 -15.74
CA ALA A 195 20.07 -3.41 -16.92
C ALA A 195 18.87 -2.56 -17.36
N VAL A 196 18.07 -2.07 -16.41
CA VAL A 196 16.94 -1.16 -16.69
C VAL A 196 17.44 0.16 -17.28
N ILE A 197 18.46 0.78 -16.66
CA ILE A 197 19.06 2.04 -17.15
C ILE A 197 19.61 1.84 -18.57
N LYS A 198 20.30 0.73 -18.82
CA LYS A 198 20.83 0.43 -20.16
C LYS A 198 19.72 0.36 -21.22
N VAL A 199 18.60 -0.30 -20.93
CA VAL A 199 17.45 -0.34 -21.86
C VAL A 199 16.92 1.07 -22.11
N MET A 200 16.83 1.90 -21.08
CA MET A 200 16.38 3.28 -21.22
C MET A 200 17.37 4.13 -22.06
N ASP A 201 18.68 3.92 -21.90
CA ASP A 201 19.72 4.68 -22.61
C ASP A 201 19.83 4.25 -24.06
N ASP A 202 19.88 2.96 -24.33
CA ASP A 202 19.95 2.41 -25.69
C ASP A 202 18.78 2.90 -26.57
N ASN A 203 17.61 3.11 -25.98
CA ASN A 203 16.40 3.56 -26.66
C ASN A 203 16.09 5.06 -26.43
N ARG A 204 16.93 5.80 -25.71
CA ARG A 204 16.78 7.22 -25.37
C ARG A 204 15.41 7.51 -24.74
N LEU A 205 15.01 6.70 -23.75
CA LEU A 205 13.71 6.82 -23.11
C LEU A 205 13.71 7.83 -21.97
N ASP A 206 12.62 8.55 -21.84
CA ASP A 206 12.35 9.42 -20.69
C ASP A 206 11.77 8.62 -19.52
N SER A 207 10.95 7.61 -19.81
CA SER A 207 10.41 6.68 -18.80
C SER A 207 10.11 5.32 -19.40
N LEU A 208 9.94 4.31 -18.54
CA LEU A 208 9.24 3.07 -18.88
C LEU A 208 7.77 3.21 -18.47
N ALA A 209 6.87 2.48 -19.16
CA ALA A 209 5.44 2.43 -18.83
C ALA A 209 4.92 0.98 -18.87
N TYR A 210 4.08 0.63 -17.90
CA TYR A 210 3.49 -0.70 -17.76
C TYR A 210 2.29 -0.69 -16.79
N PRO A 211 1.46 -1.73 -16.75
CA PRO A 211 0.41 -1.86 -15.73
C PRO A 211 1.00 -1.93 -14.32
N VAL A 212 0.43 -1.22 -13.35
CA VAL A 212 0.82 -1.34 -11.92
C VAL A 212 0.65 -2.79 -11.44
N THR A 213 -0.45 -3.40 -11.84
CA THR A 213 -0.76 -4.82 -11.67
C THR A 213 -1.34 -5.36 -12.95
N ARG A 214 -1.10 -6.65 -13.25
CA ARG A 214 -1.64 -7.28 -14.45
C ARG A 214 -3.11 -7.68 -14.33
N ARG A 215 -3.64 -7.73 -13.12
CA ARG A 215 -5.01 -8.16 -12.82
C ARG A 215 -5.72 -7.15 -11.95
N ILE A 216 -7.04 -7.14 -12.03
CA ILE A 216 -7.88 -6.34 -11.14
C ILE A 216 -7.69 -6.76 -9.68
N ALA A 217 -8.01 -5.85 -8.76
CA ALA A 217 -7.96 -6.15 -7.34
C ALA A 217 -8.89 -7.33 -6.99
N PRO A 218 -8.44 -8.29 -6.17
CA PRO A 218 -9.27 -9.40 -5.75
C PRO A 218 -10.41 -8.92 -4.85
N VAL A 219 -11.53 -9.65 -4.85
CA VAL A 219 -12.64 -9.40 -3.94
C VAL A 219 -12.22 -9.81 -2.52
N LEU A 220 -12.41 -8.92 -1.55
CA LEU A 220 -12.12 -9.23 -0.15
C LEU A 220 -13.12 -10.28 0.40
N PRO A 221 -12.67 -11.22 1.25
CA PRO A 221 -11.33 -11.40 1.84
C PRO A 221 -10.42 -12.36 1.04
N SER A 222 -10.67 -12.58 -0.22
CA SER A 222 -10.23 -13.75 -1.00
C SER A 222 -8.77 -13.78 -1.43
N GLY A 223 -7.85 -13.07 -0.81
CA GLY A 223 -6.46 -13.41 -1.02
C GLY A 223 -5.55 -12.34 -1.58
N ASN A 224 -4.36 -12.77 -1.97
CA ASN A 224 -3.26 -11.92 -2.40
C ASN A 224 -3.48 -11.35 -3.80
N GLN A 225 -3.08 -10.09 -3.99
CA GLN A 225 -3.01 -9.49 -5.32
C GLN A 225 -2.04 -10.26 -6.20
N ILE A 226 -2.54 -10.85 -7.27
CA ILE A 226 -1.73 -11.54 -8.27
C ILE A 226 -1.29 -10.55 -9.36
N GLY A 227 -0.07 -10.74 -9.86
CA GLY A 227 0.43 -9.98 -11.02
C GLY A 227 0.89 -8.57 -10.71
N SER A 228 1.33 -8.29 -9.48
CA SER A 228 1.95 -7.02 -9.12
C SER A 228 3.29 -6.83 -9.84
N ASN A 229 3.48 -5.64 -10.43
CA ASN A 229 4.72 -5.21 -11.08
C ASN A 229 5.53 -4.22 -10.21
N ALA A 230 5.07 -3.92 -8.99
CA ALA A 230 5.70 -2.97 -8.08
C ALA A 230 7.14 -3.36 -7.66
N GLY A 231 7.53 -4.61 -7.86
CA GLY A 231 8.87 -5.11 -7.55
C GLY A 231 9.99 -4.39 -8.30
N LEU A 232 9.75 -3.94 -9.52
CA LEU A 232 10.79 -3.30 -10.34
C LEU A 232 11.29 -1.99 -9.71
N SER A 233 10.39 -1.07 -9.39
CA SER A 233 10.74 0.18 -8.69
C SER A 233 11.34 -0.10 -7.32
N ALA A 234 10.75 -1.03 -6.54
CA ALA A 234 11.22 -1.35 -5.20
C ALA A 234 12.64 -1.92 -5.20
N GLN A 235 12.96 -2.84 -6.10
CA GLN A 235 14.25 -3.52 -6.12
C GLN A 235 15.35 -2.72 -6.82
N THR A 236 15.00 -1.82 -7.73
CA THR A 236 15.97 -0.91 -8.36
C THR A 236 16.19 0.39 -7.58
N GLY A 237 15.29 0.73 -6.65
CA GLY A 237 15.31 2.03 -5.96
C GLY A 237 14.93 3.21 -6.85
N MET A 238 14.47 2.95 -8.08
CA MET A 238 14.07 3.98 -9.04
C MET A 238 12.68 4.53 -8.71
N PRO A 239 12.42 5.81 -9.03
CA PRO A 239 11.09 6.39 -8.80
C PRO A 239 10.07 5.84 -9.78
N ALA A 240 8.85 5.63 -9.29
CA ALA A 240 7.72 5.24 -10.11
C ALA A 240 6.46 6.01 -9.74
N MET A 241 5.69 6.41 -10.74
CA MET A 241 4.48 7.18 -10.57
C MET A 241 3.30 6.49 -11.26
N SER A 242 2.31 6.12 -10.48
CA SER A 242 1.06 5.57 -11.00
C SER A 242 0.03 6.68 -11.20
N VAL A 243 -0.61 6.67 -12.37
CA VAL A 243 -1.73 7.56 -12.69
C VAL A 243 -2.93 6.74 -13.20
N PRO A 244 -4.18 7.21 -13.02
CA PRO A 244 -5.35 6.51 -13.54
C PRO A 244 -5.29 6.36 -15.06
N ALA A 245 -5.30 5.11 -15.53
CA ALA A 245 -5.32 4.77 -16.96
C ALA A 245 -6.75 4.64 -17.51
N GLY A 246 -7.72 4.47 -16.63
CA GLY A 246 -9.12 4.24 -16.99
C GLY A 246 -9.78 3.23 -16.07
N PHE A 247 -10.82 2.60 -16.57
CA PHE A 247 -11.62 1.62 -15.85
C PHE A 247 -11.85 0.38 -16.72
N THR A 248 -11.90 -0.78 -16.10
CA THR A 248 -12.35 -2.01 -16.79
C THR A 248 -13.82 -1.93 -17.14
N VAL A 249 -14.32 -2.87 -17.94
CA VAL A 249 -15.76 -2.97 -18.26
C VAL A 249 -16.60 -3.09 -16.99
N GLY A 250 -16.10 -3.79 -15.98
CA GLY A 250 -16.74 -3.92 -14.67
C GLY A 250 -16.63 -2.68 -13.77
N GLY A 251 -16.02 -1.57 -14.23
CA GLY A 251 -15.90 -0.32 -13.48
C GLY A 251 -14.77 -0.31 -12.46
N VAL A 252 -13.87 -1.30 -12.49
CA VAL A 252 -12.69 -1.34 -11.59
C VAL A 252 -11.62 -0.39 -12.12
N PRO A 253 -11.06 0.52 -11.29
CA PRO A 253 -10.01 1.43 -11.72
C PRO A 253 -8.70 0.71 -12.02
N VAL A 254 -8.04 1.16 -13.09
CA VAL A 254 -6.73 0.65 -13.53
C VAL A 254 -5.72 1.80 -13.56
N GLY A 255 -4.50 1.53 -13.11
CA GLY A 255 -3.38 2.47 -13.17
C GLY A 255 -2.32 2.06 -14.19
N VAL A 256 -1.75 3.04 -14.87
CA VAL A 256 -0.47 2.91 -15.59
C VAL A 256 0.65 3.45 -14.73
N GLU A 257 1.74 2.71 -14.62
CA GLU A 257 2.94 3.13 -13.91
C GLU A 257 3.98 3.66 -14.89
N LEU A 258 4.56 4.81 -14.56
CA LEU A 258 5.69 5.42 -15.23
C LEU A 258 6.92 5.26 -14.32
N LEU A 259 7.95 4.55 -14.76
CA LEU A 259 9.21 4.37 -14.04
C LEU A 259 10.29 5.27 -14.65
N GLY A 260 10.96 6.04 -13.81
CA GLY A 260 12.04 6.95 -14.22
C GLY A 260 13.41 6.49 -13.77
N ARG A 261 14.47 7.16 -14.27
CA ARG A 261 15.83 7.03 -13.74
C ARG A 261 15.89 7.51 -12.29
N PRO A 262 16.90 7.13 -11.51
CA PRO A 262 17.07 7.67 -10.16
C PRO A 262 17.01 9.21 -10.15
N PHE A 263 16.18 9.75 -9.27
CA PHE A 263 15.90 11.18 -9.11
C PHE A 263 15.25 11.88 -10.33
N ALA A 264 14.56 11.12 -11.17
CA ALA A 264 13.79 11.65 -12.31
C ALA A 264 12.33 11.96 -11.96
N GLU A 265 11.99 12.17 -10.69
CA GLU A 265 10.66 12.62 -10.27
C GLU A 265 10.16 13.84 -11.05
N PRO A 266 10.99 14.86 -11.34
CA PRO A 266 10.58 15.99 -12.18
C PRO A 266 10.04 15.56 -13.55
N THR A 267 10.69 14.61 -14.20
CA THR A 267 10.25 14.07 -15.50
C THR A 267 8.93 13.33 -15.35
N LEU A 268 8.83 12.43 -14.34
CA LEU A 268 7.62 11.66 -14.09
C LEU A 268 6.42 12.56 -13.78
N ILE A 269 6.60 13.60 -12.96
CA ILE A 269 5.57 14.60 -12.65
C ILE A 269 5.09 15.28 -13.93
N GLY A 270 6.02 15.70 -14.80
CA GLY A 270 5.67 16.34 -16.06
C GLY A 270 4.84 15.44 -16.97
N LEU A 271 5.29 14.19 -17.21
CA LEU A 271 4.61 13.22 -18.04
C LEU A 271 3.22 12.85 -17.48
N ALA A 272 3.16 12.56 -16.19
CA ALA A 272 1.93 12.18 -15.50
C ALA A 272 0.91 13.34 -15.48
N TYR A 273 1.37 14.57 -15.22
CA TYR A 273 0.51 15.75 -15.25
C TYR A 273 -0.04 16.02 -16.64
N SER A 274 0.81 15.95 -17.67
CA SER A 274 0.37 16.08 -19.06
C SER A 274 -0.74 15.09 -19.41
N PHE A 275 -0.56 13.82 -19.06
CA PHE A 275 -1.53 12.76 -19.27
C PHE A 275 -2.82 12.98 -18.48
N GLU A 276 -2.70 13.24 -17.16
CA GLU A 276 -3.86 13.49 -16.29
C GLU A 276 -4.73 14.64 -16.79
N GLN A 277 -4.11 15.76 -17.21
CA GLN A 277 -4.83 16.95 -17.65
C GLN A 277 -5.55 16.76 -18.98
N ALA A 278 -5.01 15.90 -19.85
CA ALA A 278 -5.64 15.61 -21.14
C ALA A 278 -6.78 14.59 -21.04
N THR A 279 -6.66 13.61 -20.15
CA THR A 279 -7.59 12.47 -20.10
C THR A 279 -8.62 12.56 -18.98
N ARG A 280 -8.22 13.07 -17.83
CA ARG A 280 -9.06 13.18 -16.62
C ARG A 280 -9.75 11.86 -16.24
N HIS A 281 -9.07 10.75 -16.39
CA HIS A 281 -9.62 9.42 -16.11
C HIS A 281 -10.07 9.22 -14.66
N ARG A 282 -9.51 9.97 -13.72
CA ARG A 282 -9.91 9.85 -12.32
C ARG A 282 -11.39 10.21 -12.15
N ARG A 283 -12.14 9.28 -11.56
CA ARG A 283 -13.52 9.52 -11.08
C ARG A 283 -13.56 9.26 -9.57
N PRO A 284 -14.39 10.01 -8.82
CA PRO A 284 -14.69 9.63 -7.44
C PRO A 284 -15.33 8.23 -7.45
N PRO A 285 -15.09 7.39 -6.43
CA PRO A 285 -15.81 6.13 -6.32
C PRO A 285 -17.31 6.43 -6.23
N ILE A 286 -18.10 5.69 -7.00
CA ILE A 286 -19.55 5.64 -6.81
C ILE A 286 -19.71 4.77 -5.56
N PHE A 287 -19.83 5.38 -4.41
CA PHE A 287 -20.40 4.70 -3.26
C PHE A 287 -21.88 4.46 -3.63
N SER A 288 -22.19 3.24 -4.12
CA SER A 288 -23.58 2.77 -4.11
C SER A 288 -24.05 2.94 -2.67
N GLY A 289 -24.80 4.02 -2.43
CA GLY A 289 -25.28 4.38 -1.13
C GLY A 289 -24.56 3.66 0.03
N ARG A 290 -23.60 4.33 0.70
CA ARG A 290 -23.91 4.37 2.09
C ARG A 290 -25.33 4.91 2.06
N GLU A 291 -26.27 4.11 2.36
CA GLU A 291 -27.52 4.59 2.89
C GLU A 291 -27.11 5.72 3.82
N SER A 292 -27.36 6.96 3.41
CA SER A 292 -27.38 8.10 4.31
C SER A 292 -28.07 7.51 5.50
N ALA A 293 -27.44 7.50 6.67
CA ALA A 293 -27.92 6.80 7.84
C ALA A 293 -29.43 6.78 7.76
N GLY A 294 -29.97 5.59 7.40
CA GLY A 294 -31.39 5.49 7.11
C GLY A 294 -32.13 6.05 8.28
N PRO A 295 -33.36 6.48 8.17
CA PRO A 295 -34.12 7.03 9.27
C PRO A 295 -33.83 6.17 10.48
N PRO A 296 -33.57 6.75 11.67
CA PRO A 296 -33.04 6.03 12.83
C PRO A 296 -33.73 4.67 12.91
N ALA A 297 -32.92 3.60 12.84
CA ALA A 297 -33.39 2.25 12.67
C ALA A 297 -34.63 2.05 13.52
N GLU A 298 -35.73 1.57 12.92
CA GLU A 298 -36.94 1.23 13.67
C GLU A 298 -36.53 0.51 14.94
N PRO A 299 -37.16 0.82 16.07
CA PRO A 299 -36.80 0.21 17.34
C PRO A 299 -36.67 -1.30 17.12
N PRO A 300 -35.64 -1.93 17.67
CA PRO A 300 -35.32 -3.32 17.39
C PRO A 300 -36.57 -4.17 17.56
N GLY A 301 -36.92 -4.95 16.54
CA GLY A 301 -38.03 -5.91 16.65
C GLY A 301 -37.84 -6.84 17.85
N ALA A 302 -38.87 -7.56 18.23
CA ALA A 302 -38.89 -8.44 19.42
C ALA A 302 -37.71 -9.43 19.55
N ASP A 303 -36.95 -9.62 18.46
CA ASP A 303 -35.77 -10.51 18.39
C ASP A 303 -34.43 -9.80 18.53
N ALA A 304 -34.40 -8.48 18.80
CA ALA A 304 -33.15 -7.75 18.98
C ALA A 304 -32.67 -7.83 20.43
N VAL A 305 -31.41 -8.19 20.60
CA VAL A 305 -30.76 -8.25 21.91
C VAL A 305 -29.84 -7.05 22.06
N ALA A 306 -30.09 -6.23 23.08
CA ALA A 306 -29.18 -5.16 23.49
C ALA A 306 -28.40 -5.61 24.73
N PHE A 307 -27.10 -5.34 24.76
CA PHE A 307 -26.25 -5.60 25.92
C PHE A 307 -25.23 -4.48 26.08
N ASP A 308 -24.93 -4.15 27.33
CA ASP A 308 -23.92 -3.17 27.68
C ASP A 308 -22.66 -3.93 28.14
N VAL A 309 -21.50 -3.47 27.67
CA VAL A 309 -20.19 -3.99 28.03
C VAL A 309 -19.37 -2.82 28.58
N THR A 310 -18.70 -3.05 29.70
CA THR A 310 -17.72 -2.12 30.22
C THR A 310 -16.35 -2.77 30.18
N ALA A 311 -15.48 -2.27 29.32
CA ALA A 311 -14.09 -2.67 29.32
C ALA A 311 -13.34 -1.86 30.38
N THR A 312 -12.64 -2.55 31.29
CA THR A 312 -11.81 -1.93 32.35
C THR A 312 -10.34 -2.19 32.06
N GLY A 313 -9.57 -1.13 32.06
CA GLY A 313 -8.12 -1.12 31.87
C GLY A 313 -7.57 0.19 32.43
N ALA A 314 -6.63 0.80 31.75
CA ALA A 314 -6.18 2.15 32.07
C ALA A 314 -7.32 3.19 31.96
N PHE A 315 -8.39 2.86 31.24
CA PHE A 315 -9.59 3.66 31.05
C PHE A 315 -10.84 2.78 31.17
N THR A 316 -11.93 3.37 31.60
CA THR A 316 -13.27 2.74 31.57
C THR A 316 -13.96 3.10 30.27
N VAL A 317 -14.37 2.12 29.50
CA VAL A 317 -15.01 2.30 28.19
C VAL A 317 -16.38 1.61 28.19
N PRO A 318 -17.47 2.29 28.53
CA PRO A 318 -18.79 1.76 28.33
C PRO A 318 -19.12 1.66 26.83
N ALA A 319 -19.65 0.53 26.44
CA ALA A 319 -20.07 0.27 25.06
C ALA A 319 -21.46 -0.37 25.07
N ARG A 320 -22.35 0.13 24.24
CA ARG A 320 -23.66 -0.45 24.01
C ARG A 320 -23.71 -1.15 22.66
N PHE A 321 -24.06 -2.41 22.68
CA PHE A 321 -24.22 -3.24 21.47
C PHE A 321 -25.70 -3.56 21.27
N ARG A 322 -26.11 -3.64 20.00
CA ARG A 322 -27.45 -4.08 19.57
C ARG A 322 -27.28 -5.10 18.46
N PHE A 323 -27.75 -6.29 18.70
CA PHE A 323 -27.75 -7.36 17.70
C PHE A 323 -29.18 -7.62 17.21
N ASP A 324 -29.38 -7.54 15.90
CA ASP A 324 -30.63 -7.94 15.23
C ASP A 324 -30.42 -9.31 14.57
N SER A 325 -31.15 -10.31 15.05
CA SER A 325 -31.00 -11.68 14.57
C SER A 325 -31.54 -11.92 13.16
N ARG A 326 -32.45 -11.07 12.67
CA ARG A 326 -33.03 -11.18 11.32
C ARG A 326 -32.09 -10.64 10.27
N THR A 327 -31.53 -9.47 10.51
CA THR A 327 -30.56 -8.83 9.60
C THR A 327 -29.12 -9.29 9.84
N ARG A 328 -28.88 -9.99 10.97
CA ARG A 328 -27.54 -10.38 11.45
C ARG A 328 -26.64 -9.16 11.68
N GLY A 329 -27.24 -8.00 11.83
CA GLY A 329 -26.54 -6.74 12.05
C GLY A 329 -26.15 -6.57 13.53
N LEU A 330 -24.90 -6.17 13.79
CA LEU A 330 -24.40 -5.73 15.08
C LEU A 330 -24.19 -4.23 15.03
N GLY A 331 -25.09 -3.48 15.66
CA GLY A 331 -24.90 -2.05 15.91
C GLY A 331 -24.13 -1.83 17.21
N PHE A 332 -23.32 -0.78 17.28
CA PHE A 332 -22.59 -0.42 18.50
C PHE A 332 -22.46 1.08 18.69
N ASP A 333 -22.41 1.48 19.95
CA ASP A 333 -22.17 2.83 20.41
C ASP A 333 -21.16 2.76 21.57
N ILE A 334 -20.04 3.45 21.45
CA ILE A 334 -18.93 3.40 22.39
C ILE A 334 -18.67 4.80 22.93
N GLN A 335 -18.80 4.97 24.23
CA GLN A 335 -18.62 6.27 24.91
C GLN A 335 -17.40 6.20 25.84
N PRO A 336 -16.21 6.53 25.34
CA PRO A 336 -15.00 6.50 26.17
C PRO A 336 -15.05 7.61 27.24
N SER A 337 -14.62 7.28 28.44
CA SER A 337 -14.43 8.23 29.55
C SER A 337 -13.13 9.04 29.44
N ALA A 338 -12.26 8.71 28.49
CA ALA A 338 -11.02 9.39 28.22
C ALA A 338 -11.06 10.15 26.88
N SER A 339 -10.09 11.05 26.66
CA SER A 339 -9.94 11.72 25.38
C SER A 339 -9.77 10.69 24.26
N ILE A 340 -10.50 10.88 23.16
CA ILE A 340 -10.52 9.98 22.00
C ILE A 340 -9.13 9.74 21.41
N ASP A 341 -8.22 10.70 21.53
CA ASP A 341 -6.84 10.64 21.06
C ASP A 341 -6.01 9.55 21.74
N GLN A 342 -6.47 9.04 22.89
CA GLN A 342 -5.80 7.98 23.64
C GLN A 342 -6.29 6.57 23.30
N ILE A 343 -7.30 6.44 22.42
CA ILE A 343 -7.89 5.15 22.04
C ILE A 343 -7.39 4.76 20.65
N GLY A 344 -6.44 3.83 20.58
CA GLY A 344 -5.87 3.33 19.33
C GLY A 344 -6.81 2.50 18.45
N GLY A 345 -7.89 1.95 19.02
CA GLY A 345 -8.92 1.20 18.31
C GLY A 345 -9.78 0.38 19.26
N VAL A 346 -10.92 -0.08 18.76
CA VAL A 346 -11.84 -0.97 19.49
C VAL A 346 -12.02 -2.25 18.73
N TYR A 347 -11.82 -3.38 19.42
CA TYR A 347 -11.85 -4.71 18.84
C TYR A 347 -12.82 -5.62 19.60
N LEU A 348 -13.56 -6.45 18.87
CA LEU A 348 -14.22 -7.63 19.45
C LEU A 348 -13.24 -8.81 19.40
N ALA A 349 -12.85 -9.31 20.57
CA ALA A 349 -12.04 -10.51 20.67
C ALA A 349 -12.88 -11.72 21.05
N ARG A 350 -12.75 -12.82 20.32
CA ARG A 350 -13.37 -14.10 20.70
C ARG A 350 -12.57 -14.72 21.85
N ARG A 351 -13.19 -14.90 23.01
CA ARG A 351 -12.57 -15.62 24.11
C ARG A 351 -12.53 -17.11 23.78
N VAL A 352 -11.43 -17.59 23.22
CA VAL A 352 -11.16 -19.02 23.06
C VAL A 352 -10.35 -19.49 24.28
N LYS A 353 -10.87 -20.44 25.01
CA LYS A 353 -10.08 -21.16 26.02
C LYS A 353 -8.97 -21.93 25.29
N ARG A 354 -7.74 -21.46 25.41
CA ARG A 354 -6.48 -22.03 24.88
C ARG A 354 -6.26 -22.00 23.36
N THR A 355 -5.12 -21.43 23.00
CA THR A 355 -4.41 -21.39 21.72
C THR A 355 -5.05 -20.53 20.63
N ASN A 356 -4.33 -19.43 20.33
CA ASN A 356 -4.50 -18.57 19.17
C ASN A 356 -5.88 -17.88 19.03
N GLY A 357 -6.12 -16.89 19.87
CA GLY A 357 -7.26 -16.01 19.75
C GLY A 357 -7.15 -15.17 18.49
N GLY A 358 -7.95 -15.49 17.46
CA GLY A 358 -8.10 -14.59 16.33
C GLY A 358 -8.76 -13.30 16.82
N VAL A 359 -8.10 -12.16 16.56
CA VAL A 359 -8.67 -10.84 16.83
C VAL A 359 -9.75 -10.58 15.79
N ALA A 360 -10.97 -10.27 16.23
CA ALA A 360 -12.05 -9.86 15.35
C ALA A 360 -11.70 -8.51 14.67
N PRO A 361 -12.28 -8.22 13.51
CA PRO A 361 -11.97 -6.98 12.78
C PRO A 361 -12.25 -5.75 13.62
N ILE A 362 -11.50 -4.67 13.34
CA ILE A 362 -11.68 -3.36 13.96
C ILE A 362 -13.13 -2.91 13.82
N LEU A 363 -13.80 -2.66 14.93
CA LEU A 363 -15.18 -2.16 14.96
C LEU A 363 -15.25 -0.68 14.63
N ALA A 364 -14.24 0.10 15.05
CA ALA A 364 -14.16 1.53 14.77
C ALA A 364 -12.71 2.01 14.79
N LYS A 365 -12.43 3.04 14.00
CA LYS A 365 -11.19 3.84 14.10
C LYS A 365 -11.47 5.08 14.95
N THR A 366 -10.44 5.55 15.64
CA THR A 366 -10.48 6.82 16.39
C THR A 366 -10.69 8.02 15.47
N GLY A 367 -11.48 8.97 15.93
CA GLY A 367 -11.79 10.24 15.28
C GLY A 367 -12.41 11.20 16.31
N PRO A 368 -12.67 12.46 15.95
CA PRO A 368 -13.18 13.48 16.88
C PRO A 368 -14.59 13.19 17.43
N THR A 369 -15.26 12.16 16.97
CA THR A 369 -16.59 11.72 17.44
C THR A 369 -16.51 10.31 18.01
N PRO A 370 -17.27 9.98 19.08
CA PRO A 370 -17.34 8.62 19.61
C PRO A 370 -17.68 7.62 18.51
N PRO A 371 -17.01 6.46 18.48
CA PRO A 371 -17.23 5.49 17.41
C PRO A 371 -18.61 4.84 17.54
N THR A 372 -19.43 5.02 16.52
CA THR A 372 -20.70 4.32 16.32
C THR A 372 -20.65 3.58 14.99
N GLY A 373 -21.33 2.46 14.87
CA GLY A 373 -21.34 1.72 13.62
C GLY A 373 -22.25 0.50 13.64
N ALA A 374 -22.25 -0.20 12.50
CA ALA A 374 -22.92 -1.48 12.34
C ALA A 374 -22.10 -2.40 11.44
N ARG A 375 -22.17 -3.70 11.69
CA ARG A 375 -21.62 -4.74 10.81
C ARG A 375 -22.50 -5.99 10.79
N SER A 376 -22.43 -6.75 9.72
CA SER A 376 -23.04 -8.10 9.66
C SER A 376 -22.13 -9.13 10.29
N LEU A 377 -22.73 -10.07 11.04
CA LEU A 377 -22.03 -11.17 11.70
C LEU A 377 -22.13 -12.47 10.88
N ALA A 378 -21.07 -13.28 10.90
CA ALA A 378 -21.06 -14.62 10.36
C ALA A 378 -21.84 -15.61 11.25
N ASP A 379 -22.22 -16.79 10.74
CA ASP A 379 -23.02 -17.78 11.49
C ASP A 379 -22.40 -18.19 12.83
N ASN A 380 -21.08 -18.40 12.83
CA ASN A 380 -20.33 -18.77 14.02
C ASN A 380 -20.25 -17.63 15.06
N GLU A 381 -20.25 -16.37 14.61
CA GLU A 381 -20.26 -15.20 15.48
C GLU A 381 -21.65 -15.01 16.09
N VAL A 382 -22.73 -15.22 15.31
CA VAL A 382 -24.11 -15.19 15.79
C VAL A 382 -24.33 -16.28 16.85
N ALA A 383 -23.85 -17.49 16.62
CA ALA A 383 -23.95 -18.61 17.58
C ALA A 383 -23.17 -18.31 18.86
N ALA A 384 -21.98 -17.71 18.77
CA ALA A 384 -21.17 -17.33 19.92
C ALA A 384 -21.84 -16.21 20.74
N LEU A 385 -22.41 -15.21 20.08
CA LEU A 385 -23.14 -14.12 20.74
C LEU A 385 -24.36 -14.64 21.51
N LYS A 386 -25.17 -15.50 20.90
CA LYS A 386 -26.36 -16.10 21.55
C LYS A 386 -26.04 -16.97 22.77
N THR A 387 -24.82 -17.50 22.83
CA THR A 387 -24.35 -18.34 23.96
C THR A 387 -23.48 -17.58 24.97
N GLY A 388 -23.32 -16.27 24.83
CA GLY A 388 -22.48 -15.43 25.71
C GLY A 388 -20.98 -15.76 25.62
N LYS A 389 -20.54 -16.30 24.50
CA LYS A 389 -19.13 -16.70 24.25
C LYS A 389 -18.38 -15.76 23.30
N LEU A 390 -18.96 -14.61 23.00
CA LEU A 390 -18.29 -13.53 22.27
C LEU A 390 -17.74 -12.51 23.23
#